data_16e5935d582906cf2d7d542409c4a54f
#
_entry.id   16e5935d582906cf2d7d542409c4a54f
#
_cell.length_a   1.000
_cell.length_b   1.000
_cell.length_c   1.000
_cell.angle_alpha   90.00
_cell.angle_beta   90.00
_cell.angle_gamma   90.00
#
_symmetry.space_group_name_H-M   'P 1'
#
loop_
_entity.id
_entity.type
_entity.pdbx_description
1 polymer ?
#
loop_
_entity_poly.entity_id
_entity_poly.type
_entity_poly.pdbx_seq_one_letter_code
_entity_poly.pdbx_strand_id
1 'polypeptide(L)'
;MITTLKGRLGALAFAGAIGLAVPAIAEEISVSNWGVTMYGAPYAVAMEKGFFRQAGVDITGILTSKGGGTTVRNVLAGGLPYGEVALAAVITAIRSGTDIKIVNSGVNTVADILWVTMLNSDVKSIKDLVGKKMAITSPKSVTDMLSIMVLEASGIPLDKVERPALGSLGAGLTALESGSVQAAVIIDPVWSARKDRYRALFYVKDVLPPMNQMVGITTSEFARAQPQKLRAIIAGRRMGVDFIYANPKESALIVAKAYNLKPEVVEATINNLLPLRYWSRGEFDLKGMNEMVRGLKIVGEVTGEVDWEKIIDRSFLPADLRGGS
;
A
#
# COMPACT_ATOMS: atom_id res chain seq x y z
N MET A 1 13.38 -40.46 -80.38
CA MET A 1 13.72 -39.14 -79.85
C MET A 1 12.87 -38.89 -78.58
N ILE A 2 13.42 -39.10 -77.43
CA ILE A 2 12.70 -39.01 -76.17
C ILE A 2 13.39 -37.95 -75.36
N THR A 3 12.72 -36.81 -75.10
CA THR A 3 13.23 -35.68 -74.37
C THR A 3 12.69 -35.75 -72.96
N THR A 4 13.55 -35.96 -71.96
CA THR A 4 13.26 -36.01 -70.55
C THR A 4 13.23 -34.62 -69.92
N LEU A 5 12.11 -34.24 -69.35
CA LEU A 5 11.92 -33.00 -68.59
C LEU A 5 12.24 -33.25 -67.10
N LYS A 6 13.31 -32.62 -66.59
CA LYS A 6 13.67 -32.66 -65.16
C LYS A 6 12.94 -31.56 -64.42
N GLY A 7 11.94 -31.93 -63.57
CA GLY A 7 11.32 -31.03 -62.60
C GLY A 7 12.22 -30.82 -61.39
N ARG A 8 12.51 -29.55 -61.04
CA ARG A 8 13.16 -29.13 -59.81
C ARG A 8 12.11 -28.92 -58.73
N LEU A 9 12.05 -29.78 -57.73
CA LEU A 9 11.34 -29.49 -56.45
C LEU A 9 12.20 -28.54 -55.65
N GLY A 10 11.67 -27.33 -55.41
CA GLY A 10 12.23 -26.38 -54.42
C GLY A 10 11.67 -26.71 -53.03
N ALA A 11 12.48 -27.17 -52.14
CA ALA A 11 12.10 -27.32 -50.70
C ALA A 11 12.16 -25.95 -50.02
N LEU A 12 11.01 -25.40 -49.64
CA LEU A 12 10.92 -24.26 -48.70
C LEU A 12 11.21 -24.77 -47.28
N ALA A 13 12.35 -24.45 -46.76
CA ALA A 13 12.68 -24.67 -45.36
C ALA A 13 11.97 -23.57 -44.51
N PHE A 14 10.93 -23.97 -43.77
CA PHE A 14 10.31 -23.12 -42.73
C PHE A 14 11.20 -23.16 -41.52
N ALA A 15 12.03 -22.12 -41.33
CA ALA A 15 12.81 -21.92 -40.09
C ALA A 15 11.85 -21.43 -39.00
N GLY A 16 11.30 -22.34 -38.21
CA GLY A 16 10.57 -22.02 -37.00
C GLY A 16 11.55 -21.46 -35.98
N ALA A 17 11.46 -20.16 -35.67
CA ALA A 17 12.14 -19.56 -34.56
C ALA A 17 11.55 -20.13 -33.25
N ILE A 18 12.18 -21.14 -32.69
CA ILE A 18 11.92 -21.59 -31.32
C ILE A 18 12.49 -20.50 -30.40
N GLY A 19 11.60 -19.61 -29.97
CA GLY A 19 11.92 -18.67 -28.92
C GLY A 19 12.24 -19.47 -27.65
N LEU A 20 13.50 -19.51 -27.25
CA LEU A 20 13.92 -20.04 -25.95
C LEU A 20 13.28 -19.14 -24.88
N ALA A 21 12.20 -19.60 -24.26
CA ALA A 21 11.68 -18.99 -23.04
C ALA A 21 12.76 -19.12 -21.97
N VAL A 22 13.46 -18.03 -21.70
CA VAL A 22 14.34 -17.94 -20.53
C VAL A 22 13.47 -18.18 -19.30
N PRO A 23 13.75 -19.17 -18.45
CA PRO A 23 12.97 -19.37 -17.24
C PRO A 23 13.02 -18.09 -16.41
N ALA A 24 11.87 -17.51 -16.09
CA ALA A 24 11.79 -16.37 -15.19
C ALA A 24 12.33 -16.82 -13.84
N ILE A 25 13.40 -16.20 -13.36
CA ILE A 25 13.92 -16.46 -12.02
C ILE A 25 12.83 -16.02 -11.05
N ALA A 26 12.46 -16.93 -10.15
CA ALA A 26 11.50 -16.65 -9.07
C ALA A 26 12.01 -15.49 -8.21
N GLU A 27 11.14 -14.52 -7.94
CA GLU A 27 11.51 -13.31 -7.21
C GLU A 27 10.55 -13.03 -6.06
N GLU A 28 11.11 -12.39 -5.05
CA GLU A 28 10.35 -11.85 -3.93
C GLU A 28 10.28 -10.33 -4.01
N ILE A 29 9.21 -9.76 -3.47
CA ILE A 29 9.06 -8.32 -3.23
C ILE A 29 8.72 -8.08 -1.76
N SER A 30 8.94 -6.86 -1.25
CA SER A 30 8.59 -6.52 0.12
C SER A 30 7.27 -5.75 0.18
N VAL A 31 6.35 -6.15 1.06
CA VAL A 31 5.10 -5.42 1.30
C VAL A 31 4.92 -5.18 2.80
N SER A 32 4.77 -3.91 3.18
CA SER A 32 4.52 -3.53 4.57
C SER A 32 3.22 -4.15 5.09
N ASN A 33 3.30 -4.77 6.27
CA ASN A 33 2.16 -5.36 6.96
C ASN A 33 1.36 -6.36 6.11
N TRP A 34 2.03 -7.14 5.25
CA TRP A 34 1.41 -8.24 4.51
C TRP A 34 0.67 -9.19 5.47
N GLY A 35 -0.54 -9.56 5.13
CA GLY A 35 -1.39 -10.41 5.97
C GLY A 35 -2.11 -9.70 7.13
N VAL A 36 -1.79 -8.40 7.37
CA VAL A 36 -2.34 -7.62 8.48
C VAL A 36 -3.21 -6.46 8.00
N THR A 37 -2.80 -5.80 6.92
CA THR A 37 -3.52 -4.68 6.29
C THR A 37 -3.82 -4.98 4.83
N MET A 38 -4.75 -4.24 4.24
CA MET A 38 -5.19 -4.50 2.87
C MET A 38 -4.26 -3.92 1.77
N TYR A 39 -3.10 -3.37 2.14
CA TYR A 39 -2.13 -2.85 1.17
C TYR A 39 -1.69 -3.90 0.16
N GLY A 40 -1.49 -5.13 0.63
CA GLY A 40 -1.01 -6.24 -0.18
C GLY A 40 -2.07 -6.97 -1.02
N ALA A 41 -3.36 -6.65 -0.88
CA ALA A 41 -4.42 -7.37 -1.60
C ALA A 41 -4.20 -7.44 -3.13
N PRO A 42 -3.74 -6.36 -3.83
CA PRO A 42 -3.45 -6.45 -5.26
C PRO A 42 -2.37 -7.47 -5.61
N TYR A 43 -1.37 -7.65 -4.75
CA TYR A 43 -0.30 -8.63 -4.96
C TYR A 43 -0.81 -10.05 -4.76
N ALA A 44 -1.64 -10.30 -3.73
CA ALA A 44 -2.28 -11.59 -3.53
C ALA A 44 -3.08 -12.02 -4.77
N VAL A 45 -3.88 -11.10 -5.29
CA VAL A 45 -4.68 -11.32 -6.51
C VAL A 45 -3.76 -11.52 -7.72
N ALA A 46 -2.73 -10.69 -7.90
CA ALA A 46 -1.83 -10.79 -9.04
C ALA A 46 -1.03 -12.11 -9.05
N MET A 47 -0.63 -12.61 -7.89
CA MET A 47 0.04 -13.91 -7.74
C MET A 47 -0.92 -15.07 -8.07
N GLU A 48 -2.09 -15.12 -7.46
CA GLU A 48 -3.07 -16.21 -7.67
C GLU A 48 -3.59 -16.25 -9.11
N LYS A 49 -3.83 -15.08 -9.73
CA LYS A 49 -4.32 -14.95 -11.11
C LYS A 49 -3.21 -15.06 -12.17
N GLY A 50 -1.94 -15.14 -11.76
CA GLY A 50 -0.81 -15.21 -12.68
C GLY A 50 -0.52 -13.92 -13.44
N PHE A 51 -1.00 -12.76 -12.98
CA PHE A 51 -0.82 -11.47 -13.66
C PHE A 51 0.62 -11.01 -13.71
N PHE A 52 1.44 -11.36 -12.72
CA PHE A 52 2.88 -11.10 -12.78
C PHE A 52 3.55 -11.85 -13.92
N ARG A 53 3.25 -13.15 -14.09
CA ARG A 53 3.76 -13.95 -15.21
C ARG A 53 3.27 -13.44 -16.55
N GLN A 54 2.00 -13.04 -16.64
CA GLN A 54 1.44 -12.39 -17.83
C GLN A 54 2.18 -11.08 -18.17
N ALA A 55 2.60 -10.33 -17.16
CA ALA A 55 3.36 -9.09 -17.34
C ALA A 55 4.86 -9.33 -17.65
N GLY A 56 5.39 -10.55 -17.49
CA GLY A 56 6.78 -10.91 -17.81
C GLY A 56 7.71 -11.02 -16.61
N VAL A 57 7.18 -11.20 -15.38
CA VAL A 57 7.95 -11.45 -14.17
C VAL A 57 7.31 -12.56 -13.34
N ASP A 58 8.09 -13.36 -12.64
CA ASP A 58 7.57 -14.42 -11.76
C ASP A 58 7.77 -14.05 -10.29
N ILE A 59 6.77 -13.35 -9.70
CA ILE A 59 6.76 -13.04 -8.27
C ILE A 59 6.17 -14.24 -7.54
N THR A 60 7.00 -14.91 -6.74
CA THR A 60 6.64 -16.14 -6.02
C THR A 60 6.54 -15.97 -4.52
N GLY A 61 7.03 -14.84 -3.98
CA GLY A 61 7.04 -14.58 -2.55
C GLY A 61 6.84 -13.11 -2.17
N ILE A 62 6.28 -12.91 -0.99
CA ILE A 62 6.14 -11.60 -0.36
C ILE A 62 6.89 -11.62 0.97
N LEU A 63 7.95 -10.82 1.07
CA LEU A 63 8.62 -10.56 2.34
C LEU A 63 7.83 -9.49 3.11
N THR A 64 7.19 -9.92 4.20
CA THR A 64 6.45 -9.00 5.06
C THR A 64 7.37 -8.17 5.94
N SER A 65 6.91 -6.99 6.34
CA SER A 65 7.59 -6.16 7.35
C SER A 65 6.57 -5.54 8.31
N LYS A 66 6.98 -5.26 9.53
CA LYS A 66 6.13 -4.64 10.56
C LYS A 66 6.05 -3.11 10.46
N GLY A 67 6.63 -2.51 9.43
CA GLY A 67 6.59 -1.06 9.23
C GLY A 67 7.50 -0.57 8.10
N GLY A 68 7.28 0.68 7.67
CA GLY A 68 7.90 1.25 6.48
C GLY A 68 9.43 1.23 6.47
N GLY A 69 10.07 1.58 7.59
CA GLY A 69 11.53 1.56 7.68
C GLY A 69 12.14 0.17 7.45
N THR A 70 11.43 -0.91 7.84
CA THR A 70 11.89 -2.28 7.55
C THR A 70 11.70 -2.63 6.07
N THR A 71 10.58 -2.22 5.45
CA THR A 71 10.39 -2.41 4.00
C THR A 71 11.48 -1.69 3.20
N VAL A 72 11.79 -0.45 3.56
CA VAL A 72 12.91 0.30 2.92
C VAL A 72 14.21 -0.48 3.03
N ARG A 73 14.57 -0.96 4.24
CA ARG A 73 15.79 -1.77 4.42
C ARG A 73 15.77 -3.07 3.62
N ASN A 74 14.63 -3.76 3.51
CA ASN A 74 14.51 -4.97 2.71
C ASN A 74 14.85 -4.71 1.23
N VAL A 75 14.39 -3.60 0.68
CA VAL A 75 14.69 -3.20 -0.71
C VAL A 75 16.16 -2.84 -0.87
N LEU A 76 16.74 -2.11 0.09
CA LEU A 76 18.13 -1.65 0.01
C LEU A 76 19.15 -2.77 0.23
N ALA A 77 18.98 -3.55 1.30
CA ALA A 77 19.96 -4.52 1.75
C ALA A 77 19.71 -5.94 1.21
N GLY A 78 18.46 -6.25 0.90
CA GLY A 78 18.04 -7.60 0.47
C GLY A 78 18.10 -7.83 -1.03
N GLY A 79 18.47 -6.81 -1.83
CA GLY A 79 18.45 -6.93 -3.29
C GLY A 79 17.07 -7.16 -3.87
N LEU A 80 15.99 -6.84 -3.12
CA LEU A 80 14.64 -7.00 -3.60
C LEU A 80 14.32 -5.95 -4.66
N PRO A 81 13.66 -6.35 -5.77
CA PRO A 81 13.41 -5.44 -6.90
C PRO A 81 12.44 -4.30 -6.57
N TYR A 82 11.59 -4.51 -5.56
CA TYR A 82 10.46 -3.62 -5.30
C TYR A 82 9.96 -3.76 -3.86
N GLY A 83 9.42 -2.65 -3.34
CA GLY A 83 8.71 -2.65 -2.05
C GLY A 83 7.49 -1.74 -2.06
N GLU A 84 6.36 -2.19 -1.47
CA GLU A 84 5.22 -1.31 -1.15
C GLU A 84 5.30 -0.87 0.31
N VAL A 85 5.35 0.45 0.52
CA VAL A 85 5.74 1.05 1.80
C VAL A 85 5.00 2.36 2.06
N ALA A 86 4.82 2.71 3.33
CA ALA A 86 4.25 3.99 3.72
C ALA A 86 5.08 5.17 3.17
N LEU A 87 4.42 6.11 2.49
CA LEU A 87 5.06 7.30 1.91
C LEU A 87 5.87 8.08 2.95
N ALA A 88 5.37 8.19 4.17
CA ALA A 88 6.06 8.85 5.28
C ALA A 88 7.47 8.27 5.50
N ALA A 89 7.60 6.94 5.53
CA ALA A 89 8.89 6.27 5.74
C ALA A 89 9.86 6.48 4.56
N VAL A 90 9.32 6.56 3.34
CA VAL A 90 10.13 6.83 2.13
C VAL A 90 10.71 8.24 2.18
N ILE A 91 9.88 9.24 2.49
CA ILE A 91 10.32 10.64 2.56
C ILE A 91 11.42 10.78 3.63
N THR A 92 11.22 10.20 4.82
CA THR A 92 12.24 10.21 5.89
C THR A 92 13.54 9.54 5.43
N ALA A 93 13.47 8.39 4.75
CA ALA A 93 14.65 7.68 4.24
C ALA A 93 15.41 8.49 3.17
N ILE A 94 14.70 9.08 2.20
CA ILE A 94 15.31 9.92 1.15
C ILE A 94 16.00 11.14 1.78
N ARG A 95 15.39 11.78 2.75
CA ARG A 95 16.00 12.93 3.45
C ARG A 95 17.24 12.54 4.27
N SER A 96 17.33 11.29 4.68
CA SER A 96 18.54 10.73 5.32
C SER A 96 19.62 10.31 4.29
N GLY A 97 19.45 10.66 3.01
CA GLY A 97 20.43 10.37 1.94
C GLY A 97 20.26 9.02 1.26
N THR A 98 19.14 8.32 1.49
CA THR A 98 18.92 7.01 0.86
C THR A 98 18.55 7.17 -0.63
N ASP A 99 19.22 6.44 -1.51
CA ASP A 99 18.95 6.45 -2.95
C ASP A 99 17.78 5.53 -3.32
N ILE A 100 16.57 6.09 -3.23
CA ILE A 100 15.30 5.41 -3.53
C ILE A 100 14.53 6.24 -4.56
N LYS A 101 13.85 5.55 -5.47
CA LYS A 101 12.84 6.12 -6.38
C LYS A 101 11.45 5.63 -6.00
N ILE A 102 10.47 6.54 -6.02
CA ILE A 102 9.06 6.22 -5.96
C ILE A 102 8.58 5.98 -7.40
N VAL A 103 8.03 4.79 -7.66
CA VAL A 103 7.74 4.35 -9.04
C VAL A 103 6.26 4.15 -9.34
N ASN A 104 5.43 4.11 -8.32
CA ASN A 104 3.96 4.15 -8.43
C ASN A 104 3.32 4.55 -7.09
N SER A 105 2.08 5.02 -7.14
CA SER A 105 1.25 5.09 -5.95
C SER A 105 0.63 3.73 -5.62
N GLY A 106 0.48 3.44 -4.33
CA GLY A 106 -0.10 2.20 -3.82
C GLY A 106 -1.51 2.40 -3.26
N VAL A 107 -1.64 3.29 -2.28
CA VAL A 107 -2.90 3.66 -1.64
C VAL A 107 -2.96 5.19 -1.51
N ASN A 108 -3.96 5.79 -2.15
CA ASN A 108 -4.11 7.26 -2.23
C ASN A 108 -4.97 7.86 -1.11
N THR A 109 -5.26 7.10 -0.06
CA THR A 109 -6.16 7.57 1.00
C THR A 109 -5.78 7.02 2.36
N VAL A 110 -6.12 7.75 3.41
CA VAL A 110 -6.13 7.31 4.82
C VAL A 110 -7.57 7.09 5.31
N ALA A 111 -8.51 6.97 4.40
CA ALA A 111 -9.94 6.88 4.70
C ALA A 111 -10.37 5.59 5.40
N ASP A 112 -9.52 4.56 5.37
CA ASP A 112 -9.66 3.29 6.10
C ASP A 112 -9.29 3.40 7.58
N ILE A 113 -8.65 4.50 8.00
CA ILE A 113 -8.21 4.72 9.37
C ILE A 113 -9.33 5.39 10.16
N LEU A 114 -9.64 4.83 11.33
CA LEU A 114 -10.60 5.41 12.25
C LEU A 114 -10.14 5.22 13.70
N TRP A 115 -10.65 6.05 14.59
CA TRP A 115 -10.60 5.81 16.02
C TRP A 115 -11.93 5.27 16.50
N VAL A 116 -11.85 4.30 17.39
CA VAL A 116 -13.01 3.64 17.99
C VAL A 116 -13.00 3.81 19.49
N THR A 117 -14.18 3.67 20.08
CA THR A 117 -14.42 3.61 21.52
C THR A 117 -15.24 2.36 21.87
N MET A 118 -15.36 2.01 23.16
CA MET A 118 -16.23 0.92 23.58
C MET A 118 -17.70 1.27 23.33
N LEU A 119 -18.56 0.27 23.07
CA LEU A 119 -19.99 0.49 22.79
C LEU A 119 -20.72 1.25 23.91
N ASN A 120 -20.35 0.96 25.16
CA ASN A 120 -20.93 1.56 26.36
C ASN A 120 -20.21 2.83 26.85
N SER A 121 -19.21 3.34 26.10
CA SER A 121 -18.44 4.54 26.46
C SER A 121 -19.31 5.79 26.42
N ASP A 122 -19.01 6.75 27.31
CA ASP A 122 -19.55 8.12 27.33
C ASP A 122 -18.90 9.00 26.24
N VAL A 123 -17.74 8.62 25.69
CA VAL A 123 -17.08 9.32 24.58
C VAL A 123 -17.80 9.04 23.28
N LYS A 124 -18.52 10.01 22.73
CA LYS A 124 -19.38 9.88 21.53
C LYS A 124 -18.91 10.70 20.35
N SER A 125 -18.01 11.64 20.58
CA SER A 125 -17.46 12.57 19.57
C SER A 125 -16.00 12.89 19.85
N ILE A 126 -15.32 13.49 18.86
CA ILE A 126 -13.93 13.96 19.03
C ILE A 126 -13.82 14.96 20.19
N LYS A 127 -14.83 15.79 20.39
CA LYS A 127 -14.85 16.83 21.46
C LYS A 127 -14.86 16.19 22.87
N ASP A 128 -15.43 15.00 23.02
CA ASP A 128 -15.47 14.28 24.30
C ASP A 128 -14.10 13.71 24.70
N LEU A 129 -13.08 13.80 23.82
CA LEU A 129 -11.70 13.40 24.12
C LEU A 129 -10.96 14.40 25.01
N VAL A 130 -11.48 15.60 25.20
CA VAL A 130 -10.87 16.59 26.12
C VAL A 130 -10.75 16.00 27.53
N GLY A 131 -9.53 15.98 28.09
CA GLY A 131 -9.22 15.36 29.38
C GLY A 131 -9.16 13.81 29.35
N LYS A 132 -9.18 13.21 28.18
CA LYS A 132 -9.15 11.75 27.97
C LYS A 132 -7.87 11.32 27.24
N LYS A 133 -7.75 9.97 27.08
CA LYS A 133 -6.60 9.33 26.42
C LYS A 133 -7.01 8.73 25.07
N MET A 134 -6.29 9.14 24.03
CA MET A 134 -6.44 8.61 22.66
C MET A 134 -5.15 7.90 22.25
N ALA A 135 -5.19 6.57 22.10
CA ALA A 135 -4.02 5.76 21.79
C ALA A 135 -3.46 6.03 20.38
N ILE A 136 -2.14 6.08 20.30
CA ILE A 136 -1.35 6.03 19.06
C ILE A 136 -0.42 4.81 19.06
N THR A 137 0.15 4.44 17.91
CA THR A 137 1.09 3.31 17.86
C THR A 137 2.47 3.68 18.39
N SER A 138 3.05 4.76 17.89
CA SER A 138 4.35 5.25 18.34
C SER A 138 4.49 6.75 18.05
N PRO A 139 5.37 7.47 18.75
CA PRO A 139 5.70 8.85 18.41
C PRO A 139 6.18 8.93 16.95
N LYS A 140 5.79 10.00 16.25
CA LYS A 140 6.15 10.27 14.86
C LYS A 140 5.65 9.24 13.83
N SER A 141 4.76 8.34 14.23
CA SER A 141 4.07 7.42 13.31
C SER A 141 2.94 8.10 12.55
N VAL A 142 2.40 7.42 11.52
CA VAL A 142 1.19 7.89 10.81
C VAL A 142 0.03 8.11 11.78
N THR A 143 -0.15 7.24 12.79
CA THR A 143 -1.22 7.39 13.77
C THR A 143 -1.01 8.57 14.70
N ASP A 144 0.24 8.88 15.07
CA ASP A 144 0.56 10.09 15.84
C ASP A 144 0.27 11.35 15.00
N MET A 145 0.80 11.41 13.80
CA MET A 145 0.57 12.50 12.85
C MET A 145 -0.94 12.76 12.63
N LEU A 146 -1.69 11.71 12.28
CA LEU A 146 -3.14 11.86 12.04
C LEU A 146 -3.89 12.28 13.29
N SER A 147 -3.48 11.81 14.49
CA SER A 147 -4.11 12.22 15.75
C SER A 147 -3.94 13.73 16.01
N ILE A 148 -2.75 14.28 15.75
CA ILE A 148 -2.48 15.71 15.85
C ILE A 148 -3.34 16.48 14.85
N MET A 149 -3.29 16.09 13.57
CA MET A 149 -4.02 16.77 12.52
C MET A 149 -5.55 16.77 12.75
N VAL A 150 -6.09 15.65 13.25
CA VAL A 150 -7.53 15.54 13.59
C VAL A 150 -7.89 16.45 14.75
N LEU A 151 -7.09 16.51 15.81
CA LEU A 151 -7.34 17.40 16.96
C LEU A 151 -7.28 18.87 16.55
N GLU A 152 -6.26 19.26 15.77
CA GLU A 152 -6.14 20.62 15.22
C GLU A 152 -7.33 20.99 14.34
N ALA A 153 -7.71 20.13 13.39
CA ALA A 153 -8.85 20.37 12.51
C ALA A 153 -10.18 20.43 13.26
N SER A 154 -10.26 19.81 14.45
CA SER A 154 -11.43 19.83 15.33
C SER A 154 -11.39 20.99 16.33
N GLY A 155 -10.37 21.85 16.31
CA GLY A 155 -10.20 22.99 17.22
C GLY A 155 -9.90 22.58 18.65
N ILE A 156 -9.30 21.40 18.88
CA ILE A 156 -8.96 20.88 20.20
C ILE A 156 -7.46 21.08 20.44
N PRO A 157 -7.05 21.84 21.48
CA PRO A 157 -5.64 21.99 21.85
C PRO A 157 -4.99 20.63 22.18
N LEU A 158 -3.77 20.40 21.70
CA LEU A 158 -3.09 19.10 21.82
C LEU A 158 -2.82 18.71 23.27
N ASP A 159 -2.57 19.67 24.15
CA ASP A 159 -2.36 19.49 25.59
C ASP A 159 -3.62 19.03 26.35
N LYS A 160 -4.79 19.09 25.72
CA LYS A 160 -6.07 18.67 26.31
C LYS A 160 -6.40 17.19 26.06
N VAL A 161 -5.62 16.49 25.22
CA VAL A 161 -5.83 15.07 24.91
C VAL A 161 -4.51 14.33 25.09
N GLU A 162 -4.44 13.43 26.07
CA GLU A 162 -3.27 12.57 26.24
C GLU A 162 -3.20 11.54 25.12
N ARG A 163 -2.01 11.38 24.50
CA ARG A 163 -1.82 10.48 23.35
C ARG A 163 -0.77 9.41 23.66
N PRO A 164 -1.08 8.38 24.49
CA PRO A 164 -0.14 7.34 24.85
C PRO A 164 0.25 6.48 23.65
N ALA A 165 1.56 6.24 23.50
CA ALA A 165 2.14 5.38 22.48
C ALA A 165 2.15 3.92 22.98
N LEU A 166 1.35 3.05 22.38
CA LEU A 166 1.12 1.69 22.86
C LEU A 166 1.82 0.60 22.00
N GLY A 167 2.61 1.01 21.01
CA GLY A 167 3.47 0.13 20.21
C GLY A 167 2.77 -0.52 19.00
N SER A 168 1.49 -0.85 19.07
CA SER A 168 0.76 -1.47 17.97
C SER A 168 -0.74 -1.20 18.04
N LEU A 169 -1.45 -1.45 16.92
CA LEU A 169 -2.92 -1.37 16.85
C LEU A 169 -3.56 -2.33 17.89
N GLY A 170 -3.07 -3.55 17.97
CA GLY A 170 -3.59 -4.55 18.90
C GLY A 170 -3.43 -4.15 20.36
N ALA A 171 -2.27 -3.60 20.75
CA ALA A 171 -2.05 -3.09 22.11
C ALA A 171 -2.96 -1.89 22.42
N GLY A 172 -3.23 -1.02 21.45
CA GLY A 172 -4.20 0.08 21.56
C GLY A 172 -5.62 -0.43 21.85
N LEU A 173 -6.06 -1.45 21.11
CA LEU A 173 -7.38 -2.06 21.34
C LEU A 173 -7.47 -2.77 22.69
N THR A 174 -6.42 -3.48 23.13
CA THR A 174 -6.36 -4.08 24.48
C THR A 174 -6.45 -3.01 25.57
N ALA A 175 -5.76 -1.88 25.41
CA ALA A 175 -5.84 -0.76 26.36
C ALA A 175 -7.23 -0.10 26.38
N LEU A 176 -7.92 -0.06 25.23
CA LEU A 176 -9.30 0.40 25.13
C LEU A 176 -10.25 -0.55 25.87
N GLU A 177 -10.12 -1.86 25.66
CA GLU A 177 -10.93 -2.90 26.31
C GLU A 177 -10.74 -2.92 27.82
N SER A 178 -9.53 -2.61 28.32
CA SER A 178 -9.25 -2.49 29.76
C SER A 178 -9.63 -1.14 30.36
N GLY A 179 -10.08 -0.16 29.54
CA GLY A 179 -10.40 1.20 30.00
C GLY A 179 -9.20 2.09 30.25
N SER A 180 -7.97 1.63 29.95
CA SER A 180 -6.74 2.41 30.12
C SER A 180 -6.65 3.60 29.16
N VAL A 181 -7.35 3.53 28.03
CA VAL A 181 -7.58 4.64 27.08
C VAL A 181 -9.05 4.68 26.70
N GLN A 182 -9.53 5.83 26.21
CA GLN A 182 -10.93 6.02 25.82
C GLN A 182 -11.15 5.94 24.31
N ALA A 183 -10.08 6.08 23.53
CA ALA A 183 -10.12 5.87 22.09
C ALA A 183 -8.85 5.15 21.61
N ALA A 184 -9.01 4.25 20.64
CA ALA A 184 -7.91 3.55 19.99
C ALA A 184 -8.08 3.54 18.48
N VAL A 185 -6.96 3.58 17.74
CA VAL A 185 -6.96 3.50 16.30
C VAL A 185 -7.18 2.06 15.84
N ILE A 186 -7.98 1.90 14.80
CA ILE A 186 -8.26 0.63 14.12
C ILE A 186 -8.30 0.86 12.61
N ILE A 187 -8.00 -0.17 11.84
CA ILE A 187 -8.10 -0.20 10.38
C ILE A 187 -8.67 -1.54 9.92
N ASP A 188 -9.15 -1.61 8.68
CA ASP A 188 -9.53 -2.88 8.07
C ASP A 188 -8.29 -3.78 7.78
N PRO A 189 -8.41 -5.09 7.92
CA PRO A 189 -9.61 -5.90 8.17
C PRO A 189 -10.01 -6.05 9.65
N VAL A 190 -9.24 -5.48 10.59
CA VAL A 190 -9.52 -5.63 12.03
C VAL A 190 -10.85 -4.97 12.42
N TRP A 191 -11.16 -3.82 11.79
CA TRP A 191 -12.46 -3.15 11.97
C TRP A 191 -13.62 -4.06 11.54
N SER A 192 -13.58 -4.59 10.31
CA SER A 192 -14.61 -5.50 9.81
C SER A 192 -14.80 -6.76 10.66
N ALA A 193 -13.71 -7.27 11.25
CA ALA A 193 -13.74 -8.44 12.11
C ALA A 193 -14.30 -8.18 13.52
N ARG A 194 -14.31 -6.93 13.98
CA ARG A 194 -14.62 -6.57 15.38
C ARG A 194 -15.58 -5.39 15.54
N LYS A 195 -16.27 -4.97 14.48
CA LYS A 195 -17.19 -3.81 14.50
C LYS A 195 -18.36 -3.96 15.48
N ASP A 196 -18.68 -5.19 15.89
CA ASP A 196 -19.67 -5.52 16.90
C ASP A 196 -19.21 -5.23 18.34
N ARG A 197 -17.91 -5.04 18.56
CA ARG A 197 -17.30 -4.77 19.89
C ARG A 197 -17.08 -3.29 20.16
N TYR A 198 -16.97 -2.48 19.10
CA TYR A 198 -16.60 -1.07 19.18
C TYR A 198 -17.60 -0.19 18.46
N ARG A 199 -17.64 1.08 18.86
CA ARG A 199 -18.29 2.16 18.13
C ARG A 199 -17.24 2.99 17.42
N ALA A 200 -17.43 3.25 16.12
CA ALA A 200 -16.63 4.25 15.41
C ALA A 200 -16.84 5.62 16.08
N LEU A 201 -15.76 6.23 16.53
CA LEU A 201 -15.78 7.56 17.11
C LEU A 201 -15.68 8.61 16.00
N PHE A 202 -14.75 8.44 15.10
CA PHE A 202 -14.62 9.20 13.86
C PHE A 202 -13.77 8.45 12.85
N TYR A 203 -14.05 8.65 11.57
CA TYR A 203 -13.16 8.27 10.48
C TYR A 203 -12.26 9.45 10.12
N VAL A 204 -10.99 9.19 9.83
CA VAL A 204 -10.03 10.24 9.44
C VAL A 204 -10.52 10.99 8.22
N LYS A 205 -11.15 10.32 7.25
CA LYS A 205 -11.73 10.90 6.03
C LYS A 205 -12.82 11.92 6.25
N ASP A 206 -13.49 11.89 7.40
CA ASP A 206 -14.58 12.82 7.73
C ASP A 206 -14.04 14.14 8.31
N VAL A 207 -12.75 14.18 8.66
CA VAL A 207 -12.08 15.31 9.31
C VAL A 207 -10.94 15.89 8.47
N LEU A 208 -10.18 15.02 7.78
CA LEU A 208 -8.99 15.41 7.02
C LEU A 208 -9.17 15.18 5.51
N PRO A 209 -8.48 15.97 4.66
CA PRO A 209 -8.47 15.73 3.23
C PRO A 209 -7.82 14.38 2.87
N PRO A 210 -8.03 13.88 1.65
CA PRO A 210 -7.32 12.69 1.15
C PRO A 210 -5.81 12.86 1.24
N MET A 211 -5.12 11.79 1.67
CA MET A 211 -3.65 11.75 1.82
C MET A 211 -3.12 10.47 1.23
N ASN A 212 -2.05 10.55 0.43
CA ASN A 212 -1.39 9.35 -0.07
C ASN A 212 -0.75 8.58 1.09
N GLN A 213 -1.11 7.31 1.22
CA GLN A 213 -0.66 6.46 2.33
C GLN A 213 0.52 5.56 1.95
N MET A 214 0.43 4.89 0.78
CA MET A 214 1.38 3.88 0.35
C MET A 214 1.90 4.17 -1.04
N VAL A 215 3.18 3.85 -1.27
CA VAL A 215 3.86 3.96 -2.56
C VAL A 215 4.71 2.73 -2.85
N GLY A 216 4.93 2.46 -4.13
CA GLY A 216 5.91 1.50 -4.60
C GLY A 216 7.27 2.15 -4.74
N ILE A 217 8.31 1.48 -4.24
CA ILE A 217 9.70 1.94 -4.31
C ILE A 217 10.64 0.92 -4.91
N THR A 218 11.75 1.41 -5.42
CA THR A 218 12.91 0.63 -5.83
C THR A 218 14.18 1.46 -5.61
N THR A 219 15.38 0.87 -5.79
CA THR A 219 16.64 1.64 -5.82
C THR A 219 16.87 2.23 -7.21
N SER A 220 17.60 3.35 -7.28
CA SER A 220 18.01 3.92 -8.58
C SER A 220 18.87 2.94 -9.38
N GLU A 221 19.66 2.11 -8.71
CA GLU A 221 20.47 1.07 -9.35
C GLU A 221 19.59 0.03 -10.04
N PHE A 222 18.61 -0.55 -9.31
CA PHE A 222 17.70 -1.54 -9.87
C PHE A 222 16.87 -0.97 -11.03
N ALA A 223 16.36 0.26 -10.87
CA ALA A 223 15.59 0.96 -11.90
C ALA A 223 16.37 1.08 -13.22
N ARG A 224 17.68 1.36 -13.15
CA ARG A 224 18.55 1.41 -14.33
C ARG A 224 18.93 0.04 -14.88
N ALA A 225 19.25 -0.91 -14.01
CA ALA A 225 19.74 -2.22 -14.41
C ALA A 225 18.64 -3.13 -14.98
N GLN A 226 17.42 -3.05 -14.43
CA GLN A 226 16.33 -3.94 -14.79
C GLN A 226 14.98 -3.23 -15.01
N PRO A 227 14.92 -2.23 -15.90
CA PRO A 227 13.73 -1.40 -16.09
C PRO A 227 12.51 -2.18 -16.59
N GLN A 228 12.71 -3.23 -17.38
CA GLN A 228 11.61 -4.05 -17.90
C GLN A 228 10.96 -4.88 -16.78
N LYS A 229 11.78 -5.43 -15.89
CA LYS A 229 11.28 -6.19 -14.75
C LYS A 229 10.47 -5.30 -13.81
N LEU A 230 10.94 -4.09 -13.52
CA LEU A 230 10.21 -3.13 -12.71
C LEU A 230 8.85 -2.75 -13.32
N ARG A 231 8.82 -2.50 -14.65
CA ARG A 231 7.55 -2.28 -15.37
C ARG A 231 6.61 -3.47 -15.28
N ALA A 232 7.12 -4.68 -15.37
CA ALA A 232 6.33 -5.91 -15.25
C ALA A 232 5.72 -6.06 -13.85
N ILE A 233 6.47 -5.75 -12.79
CA ILE A 233 5.95 -5.76 -11.41
C ILE A 233 4.80 -4.76 -11.26
N ILE A 234 4.98 -3.52 -11.72
CA ILE A 234 3.97 -2.46 -11.63
C ILE A 234 2.73 -2.82 -12.45
N ALA A 235 2.93 -3.36 -13.66
CA ALA A 235 1.83 -3.79 -14.52
C ALA A 235 1.04 -4.96 -13.90
N GLY A 236 1.72 -5.97 -13.38
CA GLY A 236 1.06 -7.10 -12.70
C GLY A 236 0.25 -6.66 -11.47
N ARG A 237 0.83 -5.75 -10.65
CA ARG A 237 0.11 -5.14 -9.53
C ARG A 237 -1.15 -4.41 -10.00
N ARG A 238 -1.04 -3.58 -11.05
CA ARG A 238 -2.19 -2.86 -11.63
C ARG A 238 -3.29 -3.82 -12.06
N MET A 239 -2.95 -4.91 -12.75
CA MET A 239 -3.94 -5.93 -13.14
C MET A 239 -4.64 -6.52 -11.91
N GLY A 240 -3.92 -6.72 -10.81
CA GLY A 240 -4.49 -7.12 -9.52
C GLY A 240 -5.48 -6.09 -8.97
N VAL A 241 -5.16 -4.79 -9.05
CA VAL A 241 -6.07 -3.70 -8.66
C VAL A 241 -7.32 -3.69 -9.53
N ASP A 242 -7.16 -3.72 -10.86
CA ASP A 242 -8.28 -3.74 -11.81
C ASP A 242 -9.20 -4.95 -11.56
N PHE A 243 -8.62 -6.10 -11.24
CA PHE A 243 -9.37 -7.31 -10.91
C PHE A 243 -10.17 -7.16 -9.62
N ILE A 244 -9.60 -6.56 -8.56
CA ILE A 244 -10.31 -6.31 -7.29
C ILE A 244 -11.56 -5.46 -7.53
N TYR A 245 -11.44 -4.39 -8.31
CA TYR A 245 -12.57 -3.50 -8.62
C TYR A 245 -13.63 -4.17 -9.48
N ALA A 246 -13.24 -5.04 -10.40
CA ALA A 246 -14.17 -5.76 -11.29
C ALA A 246 -14.79 -7.00 -10.65
N ASN A 247 -14.06 -7.70 -9.77
CA ASN A 247 -14.44 -9.01 -9.22
C ASN A 247 -14.23 -9.05 -7.68
N PRO A 248 -14.93 -8.22 -6.91
CA PRO A 248 -14.67 -8.06 -5.47
C PRO A 248 -14.88 -9.36 -4.67
N LYS A 249 -15.89 -10.15 -5.00
CA LYS A 249 -16.18 -11.41 -4.29
C LYS A 249 -15.08 -12.45 -4.49
N GLU A 250 -14.63 -12.64 -5.73
CA GLU A 250 -13.53 -13.57 -6.03
C GLU A 250 -12.23 -13.09 -5.39
N SER A 251 -11.98 -11.78 -5.44
CA SER A 251 -10.83 -11.16 -4.79
C SER A 251 -10.84 -11.38 -3.28
N ALA A 252 -12.02 -11.33 -2.64
CA ALA A 252 -12.15 -11.62 -1.21
C ALA A 252 -11.71 -13.05 -0.87
N LEU A 253 -12.09 -14.04 -1.66
CA LEU A 253 -11.66 -15.42 -1.46
C LEU A 253 -10.14 -15.60 -1.63
N ILE A 254 -9.56 -14.97 -2.64
CA ILE A 254 -8.12 -14.99 -2.91
C ILE A 254 -7.34 -14.38 -1.74
N VAL A 255 -7.74 -13.18 -1.32
CA VAL A 255 -7.05 -12.46 -0.24
C VAL A 255 -7.26 -13.16 1.10
N ALA A 256 -8.45 -13.71 1.37
CA ALA A 256 -8.72 -14.49 2.58
C ALA A 256 -7.79 -15.70 2.69
N LYS A 257 -7.60 -16.44 1.59
CA LYS A 257 -6.65 -17.56 1.50
C LYS A 257 -5.20 -17.07 1.75
N ALA A 258 -4.77 -16.00 1.07
CA ALA A 258 -3.41 -15.49 1.18
C ALA A 258 -3.08 -14.93 2.57
N TYR A 259 -4.06 -14.37 3.27
CA TYR A 259 -3.91 -13.74 4.57
C TYR A 259 -4.30 -14.64 5.75
N ASN A 260 -4.79 -15.84 5.47
CA ASN A 260 -5.36 -16.75 6.47
C ASN A 260 -6.45 -16.08 7.31
N LEU A 261 -7.36 -15.38 6.64
CA LEU A 261 -8.52 -14.70 7.23
C LEU A 261 -9.81 -15.38 6.82
N LYS A 262 -10.89 -15.11 7.55
CA LYS A 262 -12.23 -15.59 7.20
C LYS A 262 -12.71 -14.86 5.94
N PRO A 263 -13.27 -15.58 4.92
CA PRO A 263 -13.74 -14.97 3.68
C PRO A 263 -14.77 -13.85 3.91
N GLU A 264 -15.70 -14.02 4.83
CA GLU A 264 -16.72 -13.03 5.16
C GLU A 264 -16.14 -11.72 5.73
N VAL A 265 -15.03 -11.80 6.46
CA VAL A 265 -14.33 -10.62 6.98
C VAL A 265 -13.67 -9.87 5.83
N VAL A 266 -13.01 -10.59 4.91
CA VAL A 266 -12.33 -9.98 3.77
C VAL A 266 -13.33 -9.39 2.78
N GLU A 267 -14.46 -10.07 2.54
CA GLU A 267 -15.55 -9.55 1.70
C GLU A 267 -16.12 -8.24 2.26
N ALA A 268 -16.41 -8.20 3.57
CA ALA A 268 -16.87 -6.99 4.23
C ALA A 268 -15.81 -5.87 4.13
N THR A 269 -14.54 -6.21 4.32
CA THR A 269 -13.40 -5.27 4.18
C THR A 269 -13.31 -4.71 2.78
N ILE A 270 -13.31 -5.54 1.73
CA ILE A 270 -13.24 -5.08 0.34
C ILE A 270 -14.42 -4.17 0.03
N ASN A 271 -15.65 -4.55 0.46
CA ASN A 271 -16.85 -3.73 0.26
C ASN A 271 -16.74 -2.36 0.94
N ASN A 272 -16.07 -2.25 2.09
CA ASN A 272 -15.80 -0.96 2.75
C ASN A 272 -14.78 -0.12 1.94
N LEU A 273 -13.79 -0.76 1.33
CA LEU A 273 -12.65 -0.08 0.67
C LEU A 273 -12.94 0.32 -0.78
N LEU A 274 -13.82 -0.40 -1.49
CA LEU A 274 -14.16 -0.10 -2.89
C LEU A 274 -14.67 1.34 -3.11
N PRO A 275 -15.65 1.85 -2.32
CA PRO A 275 -16.14 3.22 -2.49
C PRO A 275 -15.07 4.28 -2.26
N LEU A 276 -14.05 3.95 -1.46
CA LEU A 276 -12.92 4.85 -1.16
C LEU A 276 -11.88 4.92 -2.28
N ARG A 277 -12.03 4.11 -3.33
CA ARG A 277 -11.01 3.90 -4.37
C ARG A 277 -9.63 3.66 -3.76
N TYR A 278 -9.61 2.79 -2.76
CA TYR A 278 -8.49 2.58 -1.83
C TYR A 278 -7.19 2.25 -2.55
N TRP A 279 -7.20 1.25 -3.42
CA TRP A 279 -6.02 0.86 -4.18
C TRP A 279 -5.86 1.72 -5.42
N SER A 280 -4.75 2.45 -5.51
CA SER A 280 -4.34 3.14 -6.74
C SER A 280 -3.93 2.15 -7.82
N ARG A 281 -4.25 2.44 -9.08
CA ARG A 281 -3.74 1.71 -10.24
C ARG A 281 -2.26 2.00 -10.52
N GLY A 282 -1.69 3.01 -9.83
CA GLY A 282 -0.31 3.46 -9.92
C GLY A 282 -0.15 4.98 -10.08
N GLU A 283 -1.23 5.67 -10.45
CA GLU A 283 -1.27 7.13 -10.64
C GLU A 283 -0.90 7.88 -9.37
N PHE A 284 -0.14 8.97 -9.52
CA PHE A 284 0.26 9.84 -8.41
C PHE A 284 -0.76 10.95 -8.17
N ASP A 285 -1.19 11.09 -6.94
CA ASP A 285 -1.92 12.25 -6.42
C ASP A 285 -0.96 13.14 -5.64
N LEU A 286 -0.34 14.12 -6.32
CA LEU A 286 0.62 15.03 -5.69
C LEU A 286 -0.03 15.88 -4.59
N LYS A 287 -1.32 16.18 -4.69
CA LYS A 287 -2.05 16.90 -3.65
C LYS A 287 -2.12 16.06 -2.36
N GLY A 288 -2.53 14.80 -2.48
CA GLY A 288 -2.56 13.88 -1.34
C GLY A 288 -1.17 13.57 -0.79
N MET A 289 -0.15 13.54 -1.65
CA MET A 289 1.25 13.38 -1.22
C MET A 289 1.74 14.61 -0.44
N ASN A 290 1.40 15.83 -0.86
CA ASN A 290 1.73 17.07 -0.14
C ASN A 290 1.01 17.16 1.21
N GLU A 291 -0.23 16.66 1.33
CA GLU A 291 -0.92 16.58 2.61
C GLU A 291 -0.18 15.63 3.59
N MET A 292 0.36 14.51 3.10
CA MET A 292 1.22 13.65 3.92
C MET A 292 2.49 14.40 4.39
N VAL A 293 3.15 15.15 3.50
CA VAL A 293 4.30 16.00 3.85
C VAL A 293 3.93 17.03 4.91
N ARG A 294 2.75 17.67 4.79
CA ARG A 294 2.25 18.62 5.80
C ARG A 294 2.15 17.96 7.18
N GLY A 295 1.60 16.75 7.24
CA GLY A 295 1.53 15.99 8.48
C GLY A 295 2.90 15.65 9.05
N LEU A 296 3.87 15.28 8.19
CA LEU A 296 5.25 15.02 8.61
C LEU A 296 5.98 16.27 9.14
N LYS A 297 5.66 17.46 8.60
CA LYS A 297 6.15 18.73 9.13
C LYS A 297 5.60 19.01 10.54
N ILE A 298 4.33 18.72 10.77
CA ILE A 298 3.69 18.88 12.09
C ILE A 298 4.39 18.04 13.17
N VAL A 299 4.75 16.80 12.88
CA VAL A 299 5.46 15.93 13.84
C VAL A 299 6.98 16.12 13.84
N GLY A 300 7.49 17.10 13.08
CA GLY A 300 8.91 17.43 13.03
C GLY A 300 9.81 16.44 12.30
N GLU A 301 9.23 15.53 11.48
CA GLU A 301 9.99 14.56 10.67
C GLU A 301 10.54 15.17 9.38
N VAL A 302 9.92 16.24 8.89
CA VAL A 302 10.30 16.90 7.64
C VAL A 302 10.34 18.41 7.83
N THR A 303 11.37 19.03 7.29
CA THR A 303 11.49 20.49 7.15
C THR A 303 11.61 20.86 5.67
N GLY A 304 11.05 21.99 5.26
CA GLY A 304 11.10 22.45 3.86
C GLY A 304 10.15 21.66 2.93
N GLU A 305 10.31 21.88 1.63
CA GLU A 305 9.48 21.25 0.60
C GLU A 305 10.09 19.95 0.09
N VAL A 306 9.26 19.08 -0.49
CA VAL A 306 9.68 17.85 -1.16
C VAL A 306 9.66 18.09 -2.67
N ASP A 307 10.79 17.90 -3.33
CA ASP A 307 10.93 18.00 -4.78
C ASP A 307 10.54 16.64 -5.40
N TRP A 308 9.26 16.52 -5.78
CA TRP A 308 8.71 15.29 -6.33
C TRP A 308 9.37 14.87 -7.64
N GLU A 309 9.81 15.79 -8.48
CA GLU A 309 10.43 15.49 -9.77
C GLU A 309 11.78 14.77 -9.60
N LYS A 310 12.46 14.99 -8.47
CA LYS A 310 13.71 14.27 -8.17
C LYS A 310 13.51 12.85 -7.66
N ILE A 311 12.38 12.57 -7.02
CA ILE A 311 12.17 11.30 -6.29
C ILE A 311 11.13 10.38 -6.92
N ILE A 312 10.23 10.92 -7.75
CA ILE A 312 9.25 10.14 -8.52
C ILE A 312 9.80 9.83 -9.89
N ASP A 313 9.67 8.57 -10.33
CA ASP A 313 9.95 8.17 -11.71
C ASP A 313 8.70 7.56 -12.36
N ARG A 314 7.98 8.39 -13.12
CA ARG A 314 6.75 7.99 -13.83
C ARG A 314 7.01 7.11 -15.06
N SER A 315 8.26 6.96 -15.51
CA SER A 315 8.62 6.22 -16.73
C SER A 315 8.29 4.72 -16.63
N PHE A 316 8.12 4.21 -15.39
CA PHE A 316 7.77 2.82 -15.10
C PHE A 316 6.26 2.57 -15.11
N LEU A 317 5.44 3.62 -15.05
CA LEU A 317 3.98 3.47 -15.12
C LEU A 317 3.53 3.02 -16.51
N PRO A 318 2.41 2.29 -16.61
CA PRO A 318 1.67 2.12 -17.85
C PRO A 318 1.37 3.47 -18.53
N ALA A 319 1.35 3.49 -19.85
CA ALA A 319 1.30 4.74 -20.64
C ALA A 319 0.13 5.66 -20.29
N ASP A 320 -1.05 5.08 -19.99
CA ASP A 320 -2.27 5.80 -19.62
C ASP A 320 -2.22 6.45 -18.23
N LEU A 321 -1.21 6.11 -17.38
CA LEU A 321 -1.05 6.65 -16.04
C LEU A 321 0.13 7.64 -15.92
N ARG A 322 0.90 7.87 -16.98
CA ARG A 322 2.09 8.74 -16.91
C ARG A 322 1.75 10.22 -16.88
N GLY A 323 0.61 10.62 -17.45
CA GLY A 323 0.20 12.02 -17.62
C GLY A 323 -0.65 12.59 -16.49
N GLY A 324 -0.90 11.87 -15.39
CA GLY A 324 -1.63 12.37 -14.23
C GLY A 324 -0.77 13.33 -13.40
N SER A 325 -1.27 14.56 -13.22
CA SER A 325 -0.71 15.59 -12.34
C SER A 325 -1.40 15.58 -10.99
#